data_dd16ceb6699861c56ac053787089a420
#
_entry.id   dd16ceb6699861c56ac053787089a420
#
_cell.length_a   1.000
_cell.length_b   1.000
_cell.length_c   1.000
_cell.angle_alpha   90.00
_cell.angle_beta   90.00
_cell.angle_gamma   90.00
#
_symmetry.space_group_name_H-M   'P 1'
#
loop_
_entity.id
_entity.type
_entity.pdbx_description
1 polymer ?
#
loop_
_entity_poly.entity_id
_entity_poly.type
_entity_poly.pdbx_seq_one_letter_code
_entity_poly.pdbx_strand_id
1 'polypeptide(L)'
;MNAGSTTTPLPRTPELIAQAYAAMSDQEAERIQAGFAAAAARPVTLRANALKTTPDEVAEKLTERGIPFERVPWYEDAFVLGDGVREKTVWELELYQEGKVYLQSLSSMLPPLALAARDGADVLDMCAAPGGKTSQIAALTGGTAHITACEMSAPRAEKLAYNLSKLGVHGVNIMRADARRLDEFFSFDHILLDAPCTGTGTFRLGDDRAENRMTGKLLAKTARSQRALLDRALTVLKPGGTLLYSTCSILPEENGEQVAAALRRHRDCSIVPLAVQQAGVADDDAKPLPASTRALAGAFEDGSIPTLKSAVEGTVTVCPSQRFEGFYLALIKKQ
;
A
#
# COMPACT_ATOMS: atom_id res chain seq x y z
N MET A 1 -5.73 51.72 20.98
CA MET A 1 -4.61 50.87 20.49
C MET A 1 -5.18 49.50 20.22
N ASN A 2 -5.56 49.21 18.99
CA ASN A 2 -6.08 47.90 18.57
C ASN A 2 -4.92 46.95 18.38
N ALA A 3 -4.82 45.93 19.27
CA ALA A 3 -3.93 44.79 19.05
C ALA A 3 -4.50 43.98 17.85
N GLY A 4 -3.90 44.13 16.69
CA GLY A 4 -4.18 43.32 15.53
C GLY A 4 -3.77 41.87 15.82
N SER A 5 -4.76 41.00 15.92
CA SER A 5 -4.58 39.55 15.94
C SER A 5 -3.94 39.14 14.59
N THR A 6 -2.65 38.90 14.59
CA THR A 6 -1.95 38.23 13.50
C THR A 6 -2.29 36.75 13.53
N THR A 7 -3.48 36.39 13.06
CA THR A 7 -3.79 35.01 12.71
C THR A 7 -2.89 34.62 11.55
N THR A 8 -1.89 33.81 11.82
CA THR A 8 -1.12 33.13 10.77
C THR A 8 -2.12 32.39 9.88
N PRO A 9 -2.15 32.64 8.57
CA PRO A 9 -3.08 31.93 7.69
C PRO A 9 -2.81 30.43 7.81
N LEU A 10 -3.87 29.65 8.05
CA LEU A 10 -3.80 28.20 8.03
C LEU A 10 -3.19 27.74 6.71
N PRO A 11 -2.28 26.76 6.70
CA PRO A 11 -1.72 26.20 5.47
C PRO A 11 -2.85 25.83 4.52
N ARG A 12 -2.71 26.15 3.24
CA ARG A 12 -3.75 25.89 2.24
C ARG A 12 -3.93 24.37 2.09
N THR A 13 -5.17 23.92 2.25
CA THR A 13 -5.56 22.54 1.99
C THR A 13 -5.93 22.40 0.52
N PRO A 14 -5.39 21.41 -0.24
CA PRO A 14 -5.78 21.18 -1.63
C PRO A 14 -7.28 21.02 -1.79
N GLU A 15 -7.85 21.56 -2.89
CA GLU A 15 -9.29 21.56 -3.15
C GLU A 15 -9.92 20.16 -3.06
N LEU A 16 -9.26 19.14 -3.61
CA LEU A 16 -9.75 17.75 -3.54
C LEU A 16 -9.88 17.25 -2.10
N ILE A 17 -8.94 17.61 -1.23
CA ILE A 17 -8.99 17.22 0.19
C ILE A 17 -10.11 17.99 0.89
N ALA A 18 -10.29 19.28 0.59
CA ALA A 18 -11.38 20.08 1.13
C ALA A 18 -12.76 19.53 0.70
N GLN A 19 -12.89 19.11 -0.56
CA GLN A 19 -14.10 18.44 -1.06
C GLN A 19 -14.35 17.10 -0.34
N ALA A 20 -13.30 16.30 -0.09
CA ALA A 20 -13.42 15.05 0.67
C ALA A 20 -13.92 15.31 2.09
N TYR A 21 -13.42 16.33 2.79
CA TYR A 21 -13.91 16.71 4.12
C TYR A 21 -15.40 17.06 4.12
N ALA A 22 -15.86 17.80 3.13
CA ALA A 22 -17.28 18.18 3.02
C ALA A 22 -18.22 16.98 2.76
N ALA A 23 -17.70 15.86 2.29
CA ALA A 23 -18.44 14.62 2.05
C ALA A 23 -18.41 13.62 3.21
N MET A 24 -17.65 13.90 4.27
CA MET A 24 -17.46 13.04 5.45
C MET A 24 -18.20 13.61 6.67
N SER A 25 -18.29 12.83 7.75
CA SER A 25 -18.70 13.36 9.04
C SER A 25 -17.63 14.28 9.62
N ASP A 26 -18.04 15.27 10.44
CA ASP A 26 -17.10 16.20 11.08
C ASP A 26 -16.01 15.47 11.86
N GLN A 27 -16.37 14.40 12.57
CA GLN A 27 -15.43 13.58 13.34
C GLN A 27 -14.37 12.89 12.44
N GLU A 28 -14.74 12.38 11.27
CA GLU A 28 -13.79 11.78 10.33
C GLU A 28 -12.88 12.84 9.72
N ALA A 29 -13.45 13.99 9.32
CA ALA A 29 -12.67 15.12 8.80
C ALA A 29 -11.64 15.62 9.81
N GLU A 30 -12.01 15.78 11.10
CA GLU A 30 -11.09 16.15 12.17
C GLU A 30 -9.96 15.14 12.36
N ARG A 31 -10.28 13.83 12.34
CA ARG A 31 -9.27 12.76 12.45
C ARG A 31 -8.26 12.83 11.29
N ILE A 32 -8.73 13.03 10.06
CA ILE A 32 -7.86 13.14 8.88
C ILE A 32 -6.99 14.39 8.97
N GLN A 33 -7.56 15.54 9.35
CA GLN A 33 -6.82 16.80 9.54
C GLN A 33 -5.71 16.66 10.58
N ALA A 34 -6.03 16.06 11.73
CA ALA A 34 -5.05 15.77 12.77
C ALA A 34 -3.93 14.83 12.25
N GLY A 35 -4.30 13.83 11.47
CA GLY A 35 -3.34 12.91 10.83
C GLY A 35 -2.41 13.60 9.85
N PHE A 36 -2.92 14.49 9.00
CA PHE A 36 -2.10 15.26 8.06
C PHE A 36 -1.20 16.29 8.76
N ALA A 37 -1.65 16.86 9.86
CA ALA A 37 -0.82 17.72 10.69
C ALA A 37 0.34 16.92 11.33
N ALA A 38 0.05 15.75 11.88
CA ALA A 38 1.03 14.86 12.48
C ALA A 38 2.01 14.25 11.45
N ALA A 39 1.63 14.20 10.16
CA ALA A 39 2.44 13.61 9.10
C ALA A 39 3.79 14.33 8.85
N ALA A 40 3.94 15.59 9.31
CA ALA A 40 5.21 16.32 9.25
C ALA A 40 6.30 15.66 10.11
N ALA A 41 5.91 15.01 11.21
CA ALA A 41 6.79 14.28 12.12
C ALA A 41 6.75 12.75 11.88
N ARG A 42 6.34 12.30 10.69
CA ARG A 42 6.28 10.86 10.39
C ARG A 42 7.66 10.25 10.44
N PRO A 43 7.87 9.21 11.26
CA PRO A 43 9.15 8.54 11.39
C PRO A 43 9.53 7.82 10.10
N VAL A 44 10.81 7.59 9.91
CA VAL A 44 11.32 6.70 8.86
C VAL A 44 10.94 5.27 9.22
N THR A 45 10.46 4.52 8.26
CA THR A 45 10.13 3.11 8.43
C THR A 45 10.87 2.27 7.39
N LEU A 46 11.23 1.07 7.78
CA LEU A 46 11.90 0.12 6.92
C LEU A 46 11.34 -1.29 7.11
N ARG A 47 11.54 -2.11 6.12
CA ARG A 47 11.19 -3.53 6.13
C ARG A 47 12.46 -4.35 6.00
N ALA A 48 12.65 -5.32 6.89
CA ALA A 48 13.65 -6.37 6.71
C ALA A 48 13.32 -7.20 5.47
N ASN A 49 14.34 -7.58 4.74
CA ASN A 49 14.18 -8.40 3.55
C ASN A 49 14.43 -9.88 3.90
N ALA A 50 13.38 -10.62 4.17
CA ALA A 50 13.44 -12.02 4.58
C ALA A 50 14.14 -12.96 3.58
N LEU A 51 14.43 -12.50 2.34
CA LEU A 51 15.29 -13.23 1.39
C LEU A 51 16.78 -13.14 1.72
N LYS A 52 17.20 -12.21 2.58
CA LYS A 52 18.63 -11.92 2.84
C LYS A 52 19.02 -11.80 4.30
N THR A 53 18.06 -11.62 5.20
CA THR A 53 18.30 -11.37 6.63
C THR A 53 17.09 -11.76 7.44
N THR A 54 17.25 -11.75 8.75
CA THR A 54 16.14 -11.92 9.69
C THR A 54 15.80 -10.59 10.38
N PRO A 55 14.57 -10.42 10.90
CA PRO A 55 14.23 -9.25 11.70
C PRO A 55 15.15 -9.05 12.91
N ASP A 56 15.63 -10.13 13.51
CA ASP A 56 16.51 -10.07 14.68
C ASP A 56 17.91 -9.58 14.31
N GLU A 57 18.48 -10.02 13.18
CA GLU A 57 19.75 -9.47 12.66
C GLU A 57 19.65 -7.98 12.35
N VAL A 58 18.51 -7.52 11.80
CA VAL A 58 18.27 -6.09 11.56
C VAL A 58 18.22 -5.32 12.89
N ALA A 59 17.51 -5.83 13.89
CA ALA A 59 17.41 -5.23 15.20
C ALA A 59 18.78 -5.12 15.88
N GLU A 60 19.60 -6.18 15.83
CA GLU A 60 20.97 -6.19 16.35
C GLU A 60 21.84 -5.11 15.69
N LYS A 61 21.83 -5.05 14.35
CA LYS A 61 22.62 -4.06 13.61
C LYS A 61 22.18 -2.63 13.83
N LEU A 62 20.88 -2.35 13.99
CA LEU A 62 20.38 -1.03 14.37
C LEU A 62 20.85 -0.66 15.78
N THR A 63 20.82 -1.61 16.72
CA THR A 63 21.30 -1.42 18.10
C THR A 63 22.80 -1.14 18.12
N GLU A 64 23.63 -1.91 17.42
CA GLU A 64 25.08 -1.70 17.28
C GLU A 64 25.42 -0.29 16.76
N ARG A 65 24.57 0.25 15.88
CA ARG A 65 24.73 1.60 15.32
C ARG A 65 24.11 2.71 16.16
N GLY A 66 23.52 2.37 17.31
CA GLY A 66 22.85 3.33 18.20
C GLY A 66 21.61 3.97 17.57
N ILE A 67 20.95 3.30 16.62
CA ILE A 67 19.73 3.78 15.95
C ILE A 67 18.53 3.27 16.75
N PRO A 68 17.74 4.15 17.38
CA PRO A 68 16.54 3.76 18.09
C PRO A 68 15.49 3.22 17.10
N PHE A 69 14.75 2.20 17.52
CA PHE A 69 13.66 1.64 16.71
C PHE A 69 12.59 1.00 17.59
N GLU A 70 11.42 0.81 17.00
CA GLU A 70 10.32 -0.02 17.51
C GLU A 70 10.00 -1.13 16.52
N ARG A 71 9.65 -2.32 17.04
CA ARG A 71 9.09 -3.43 16.26
C ARG A 71 7.61 -3.18 16.03
N VAL A 72 7.11 -3.58 14.85
CA VAL A 72 5.69 -3.45 14.50
C VAL A 72 4.96 -4.76 14.84
N PRO A 73 3.99 -4.76 15.80
CA PRO A 73 3.42 -6.01 16.31
C PRO A 73 2.72 -6.89 15.26
N TRP A 74 2.13 -6.27 14.24
CA TRP A 74 1.39 -6.97 13.18
C TRP A 74 2.28 -7.40 11.99
N TYR A 75 3.55 -6.97 11.95
CA TYR A 75 4.49 -7.40 10.90
C TYR A 75 5.92 -7.39 11.43
N GLU A 76 6.45 -8.58 11.72
CA GLU A 76 7.77 -8.77 12.35
C GLU A 76 8.93 -8.16 11.55
N ASP A 77 8.82 -8.11 10.20
CA ASP A 77 9.83 -7.51 9.33
C ASP A 77 9.80 -5.97 9.35
N ALA A 78 8.75 -5.34 9.90
CA ALA A 78 8.60 -3.90 9.89
C ALA A 78 9.22 -3.23 11.12
N PHE A 79 9.90 -2.10 10.87
CA PHE A 79 10.54 -1.28 11.89
C PHE A 79 10.15 0.18 11.73
N VAL A 80 9.87 0.84 12.85
CA VAL A 80 9.71 2.28 12.96
C VAL A 80 10.96 2.83 13.61
N LEU A 81 11.70 3.68 12.93
CA LEU A 81 12.92 4.26 13.47
C LEU A 81 12.62 5.44 14.40
N GLY A 82 13.46 5.63 15.40
CA GLY A 82 13.27 6.66 16.39
C GLY A 82 13.35 8.09 15.84
N ASP A 83 12.90 9.04 16.66
CA ASP A 83 12.86 10.44 16.30
C ASP A 83 14.23 10.97 15.86
N GLY A 84 14.23 11.81 14.83
CA GLY A 84 15.44 12.41 14.27
C GLY A 84 16.24 11.54 13.31
N VAL A 85 15.92 10.24 13.17
CA VAL A 85 16.51 9.38 12.15
C VAL A 85 15.97 9.79 10.78
N ARG A 86 16.86 10.03 9.82
CA ARG A 86 16.51 10.41 8.44
C ARG A 86 16.80 9.27 7.47
N GLU A 87 16.10 9.26 6.34
CA GLU A 87 16.36 8.27 5.28
C GLU A 87 17.84 8.23 4.87
N LYS A 88 18.53 9.38 4.84
CA LYS A 88 19.95 9.46 4.53
C LYS A 88 20.79 8.60 5.49
N THR A 89 20.44 8.59 6.78
CA THR A 89 21.11 7.74 7.78
C THR A 89 20.97 6.26 7.42
N VAL A 90 19.80 5.85 6.95
CA VAL A 90 19.56 4.47 6.53
C VAL A 90 20.33 4.13 5.26
N TRP A 91 20.44 5.07 4.30
CA TRP A 91 21.19 4.84 3.05
C TRP A 91 22.67 4.54 3.29
N GLU A 92 23.25 5.05 4.38
CA GLU A 92 24.63 4.86 4.77
C GLU A 92 24.89 3.51 5.47
N LEU A 93 23.83 2.78 5.86
CA LEU A 93 23.96 1.46 6.51
C LEU A 93 24.30 0.37 5.50
N GLU A 94 25.16 -0.55 5.87
CA GLU A 94 25.44 -1.78 5.13
C GLU A 94 24.15 -2.58 4.86
N LEU A 95 23.26 -2.66 5.85
CA LEU A 95 21.93 -3.27 5.70
C LEU A 95 21.17 -2.77 4.46
N TYR A 96 21.20 -1.46 4.22
CA TYR A 96 20.55 -0.85 3.06
C TYR A 96 21.34 -1.08 1.77
N GLN A 97 22.66 -0.94 1.83
CA GLN A 97 23.55 -1.09 0.66
C GLN A 97 23.51 -2.53 0.13
N GLU A 98 23.47 -3.52 1.01
CA GLU A 98 23.39 -4.94 0.68
C GLU A 98 21.96 -5.41 0.33
N GLY A 99 20.95 -4.55 0.47
CA GLY A 99 19.55 -4.90 0.20
C GLY A 99 18.93 -5.82 1.27
N LYS A 100 19.48 -5.81 2.49
CA LYS A 100 18.90 -6.50 3.65
C LYS A 100 17.71 -5.78 4.23
N VAL A 101 17.59 -4.46 3.97
CA VAL A 101 16.41 -3.66 4.33
C VAL A 101 15.94 -2.85 3.14
N TYR A 102 14.65 -2.52 3.14
CA TYR A 102 14.01 -1.64 2.17
C TYR A 102 13.24 -0.54 2.89
N LEU A 103 13.45 0.73 2.51
CA LEU A 103 12.66 1.86 3.01
C LEU A 103 11.25 1.78 2.43
N GLN A 104 10.27 1.61 3.28
CA GLN A 104 8.87 1.45 2.89
C GLN A 104 7.98 2.03 3.99
N SER A 105 6.93 2.80 3.63
CA SER A 105 5.95 3.25 4.61
C SER A 105 5.11 2.08 5.12
N LEU A 106 4.65 2.15 6.36
CA LEU A 106 3.81 1.11 6.96
C LEU A 106 2.55 0.87 6.11
N SER A 107 1.92 1.94 5.60
CA SER A 107 0.74 1.82 4.73
C SER A 107 1.06 1.07 3.44
N SER A 108 2.25 1.28 2.86
CA SER A 108 2.68 0.57 1.65
C SER A 108 3.02 -0.90 1.89
N MET A 109 3.24 -1.32 3.14
CA MET A 109 3.46 -2.73 3.50
C MET A 109 2.16 -3.54 3.58
N LEU A 110 1.01 -2.89 3.73
CA LEU A 110 -0.28 -3.55 3.95
C LEU A 110 -0.78 -4.36 2.74
N PRO A 111 -0.71 -3.86 1.48
CA PRO A 111 -1.27 -4.59 0.34
C PRO A 111 -0.69 -5.98 0.11
N PRO A 112 0.64 -6.23 0.13
CA PRO A 112 1.18 -7.57 -0.02
C PRO A 112 0.77 -8.53 1.11
N LEU A 113 0.66 -8.03 2.36
CA LEU A 113 0.19 -8.82 3.50
C LEU A 113 -1.28 -9.21 3.35
N ALA A 114 -2.12 -8.26 2.91
CA ALA A 114 -3.55 -8.49 2.70
C ALA A 114 -3.84 -9.40 1.49
N LEU A 115 -2.99 -9.36 0.44
CA LEU A 115 -3.09 -10.25 -0.71
C LEU A 115 -2.84 -11.70 -0.33
N ALA A 116 -1.94 -11.93 0.62
CA ALA A 116 -1.56 -13.27 1.11
C ALA A 116 -1.24 -14.25 -0.03
N ALA A 117 -0.40 -13.82 -0.97
CA ALA A 117 0.01 -14.65 -2.10
C ALA A 117 0.63 -15.96 -1.61
N ARG A 118 0.28 -17.08 -2.28
CA ARG A 118 0.73 -18.41 -1.91
C ARG A 118 2.07 -18.74 -2.55
N ASP A 119 2.79 -19.65 -1.90
CA ASP A 119 4.00 -20.25 -2.43
C ASP A 119 3.70 -20.92 -3.79
N GLY A 120 4.57 -20.68 -4.77
CA GLY A 120 4.46 -21.25 -6.11
C GLY A 120 3.32 -20.71 -6.98
N ALA A 121 2.55 -19.71 -6.49
CA ALA A 121 1.44 -19.12 -7.25
C ALA A 121 1.92 -18.20 -8.37
N ASP A 122 1.10 -18.09 -9.42
CA ASP A 122 1.27 -17.07 -10.46
C ASP A 122 0.73 -15.74 -9.97
N VAL A 123 1.61 -14.75 -9.78
CA VAL A 123 1.28 -13.43 -9.23
C VAL A 123 1.53 -12.34 -10.24
N LEU A 124 0.56 -11.44 -10.41
CA LEU A 124 0.72 -10.21 -11.21
C LEU A 124 0.76 -8.98 -10.30
N ASP A 125 1.81 -8.17 -10.43
CA ASP A 125 1.87 -6.80 -9.91
C ASP A 125 1.69 -5.83 -11.08
N MET A 126 0.52 -5.19 -11.14
CA MET A 126 0.12 -4.40 -12.32
C MET A 126 0.75 -3.01 -12.39
N CYS A 127 1.29 -2.48 -11.28
CA CYS A 127 1.87 -1.13 -11.20
C CYS A 127 3.14 -1.16 -10.33
N ALA A 128 4.08 -2.03 -10.70
CA ALA A 128 5.10 -2.57 -9.82
C ALA A 128 6.18 -1.58 -9.35
N ALA A 129 6.52 -0.58 -10.19
CA ALA A 129 7.63 0.31 -9.83
C ALA A 129 7.29 1.21 -8.61
N PRO A 130 8.25 1.39 -7.70
CA PRO A 130 9.67 1.08 -7.78
C PRO A 130 10.10 -0.33 -7.29
N GLY A 131 9.15 -1.26 -6.95
CA GLY A 131 9.44 -2.63 -6.60
C GLY A 131 9.33 -3.00 -5.12
N GLY A 132 8.89 -2.07 -4.27
CA GLY A 132 8.74 -2.33 -2.82
C GLY A 132 7.71 -3.41 -2.52
N LYS A 133 6.54 -3.37 -3.16
CA LYS A 133 5.47 -4.36 -2.98
C LYS A 133 5.81 -5.67 -3.69
N THR A 134 6.35 -5.61 -4.90
CA THR A 134 6.83 -6.79 -5.64
C THR A 134 7.86 -7.58 -4.84
N SER A 135 8.87 -6.89 -4.27
CA SER A 135 9.89 -7.53 -3.43
C SER A 135 9.35 -8.06 -2.12
N GLN A 136 8.31 -7.43 -1.57
CA GLN A 136 7.63 -7.92 -0.38
C GLN A 136 6.86 -9.21 -0.67
N ILE A 137 6.15 -9.30 -1.81
CA ILE A 137 5.49 -10.53 -2.24
C ILE A 137 6.53 -11.65 -2.39
N ALA A 138 7.66 -11.38 -3.07
CA ALA A 138 8.72 -12.36 -3.21
C ALA A 138 9.27 -12.83 -1.85
N ALA A 139 9.46 -11.92 -0.88
CA ALA A 139 9.92 -12.27 0.45
C ALA A 139 8.89 -13.11 1.22
N LEU A 140 7.60 -12.72 1.19
CA LEU A 140 6.50 -13.43 1.87
C LEU A 140 6.29 -14.84 1.34
N THR A 141 6.64 -15.11 0.08
CA THR A 141 6.54 -16.42 -0.57
C THR A 141 7.88 -17.16 -0.62
N GLY A 142 8.89 -16.73 0.15
CA GLY A 142 10.22 -17.35 0.16
C GLY A 142 10.89 -17.40 -1.22
N GLY A 143 10.54 -16.50 -2.15
CA GLY A 143 11.05 -16.47 -3.52
C GLY A 143 10.45 -17.54 -4.44
N THR A 144 9.40 -18.25 -4.03
CA THR A 144 8.81 -19.35 -4.82
C THR A 144 7.71 -18.94 -5.76
N ALA A 145 7.05 -17.78 -5.55
CA ALA A 145 6.00 -17.27 -6.44
C ALA A 145 6.55 -16.90 -7.83
N HIS A 146 5.79 -17.18 -8.87
CA HIS A 146 6.06 -16.78 -10.24
C HIS A 146 5.52 -15.37 -10.49
N ILE A 147 6.34 -14.34 -10.26
CA ILE A 147 5.86 -12.95 -10.29
C ILE A 147 6.04 -12.35 -11.68
N THR A 148 4.97 -11.82 -12.25
CA THR A 148 4.99 -10.89 -13.38
C THR A 148 4.75 -9.48 -12.87
N ALA A 149 5.69 -8.56 -13.16
CA ALA A 149 5.66 -7.17 -12.69
C ALA A 149 5.54 -6.22 -13.88
N CYS A 150 4.41 -5.50 -13.99
CA CYS A 150 4.17 -4.56 -15.08
C CYS A 150 4.56 -3.12 -14.68
N GLU A 151 5.27 -2.45 -15.58
CA GLU A 151 5.54 -1.01 -15.51
C GLU A 151 5.67 -0.43 -16.92
N MET A 152 4.85 0.56 -17.25
CA MET A 152 4.83 1.14 -18.61
C MET A 152 5.94 2.16 -18.86
N SER A 153 6.43 2.82 -17.82
CA SER A 153 7.49 3.84 -17.92
C SER A 153 8.86 3.20 -17.91
N ALA A 154 9.67 3.41 -18.96
CA ALA A 154 11.00 2.85 -19.07
C ALA A 154 11.91 3.19 -17.88
N PRO A 155 12.05 4.48 -17.46
CA PRO A 155 12.90 4.82 -16.32
C PRO A 155 12.42 4.19 -15.01
N ARG A 156 11.10 4.02 -14.83
CA ARG A 156 10.57 3.35 -13.66
C ARG A 156 10.77 1.84 -13.71
N ALA A 157 10.67 1.22 -14.88
CA ALA A 157 10.97 -0.21 -15.07
C ALA A 157 12.46 -0.52 -14.81
N GLU A 158 13.38 0.36 -15.21
CA GLU A 158 14.81 0.24 -14.89
C GLU A 158 15.05 0.33 -13.38
N LYS A 159 14.38 1.27 -12.69
CA LYS A 159 14.45 1.39 -11.23
C LYS A 159 13.86 0.16 -10.54
N LEU A 160 12.76 -0.40 -11.04
CA LEU A 160 12.18 -1.66 -10.59
C LEU A 160 13.20 -2.80 -10.70
N ALA A 161 13.79 -2.99 -11.87
CA ALA A 161 14.79 -4.03 -12.11
C ALA A 161 16.00 -3.89 -11.18
N TYR A 162 16.52 -2.67 -11.02
CA TYR A 162 17.62 -2.39 -10.10
C TYR A 162 17.28 -2.73 -8.66
N ASN A 163 16.10 -2.30 -8.17
CA ASN A 163 15.69 -2.56 -6.80
C ASN A 163 15.47 -4.05 -6.53
N LEU A 164 14.84 -4.78 -7.46
CA LEU A 164 14.64 -6.23 -7.32
C LEU A 164 15.99 -6.97 -7.30
N SER A 165 16.91 -6.62 -8.20
CA SER A 165 18.26 -7.18 -8.19
C SER A 165 19.00 -6.91 -6.89
N LYS A 166 19.00 -5.66 -6.40
CA LYS A 166 19.60 -5.27 -5.12
C LYS A 166 19.03 -6.06 -3.95
N LEU A 167 17.73 -6.29 -3.95
CA LEU A 167 17.03 -7.03 -2.90
C LEU A 167 17.17 -8.56 -3.04
N GLY A 168 17.87 -9.06 -4.07
CA GLY A 168 18.06 -10.50 -4.29
C GLY A 168 16.79 -11.21 -4.74
N VAL A 169 15.85 -10.49 -5.32
CA VAL A 169 14.65 -11.08 -5.91
C VAL A 169 14.98 -11.58 -7.31
N HIS A 170 14.84 -12.89 -7.50
CA HIS A 170 15.12 -13.56 -8.77
C HIS A 170 13.83 -14.08 -9.40
N GLY A 171 13.87 -14.36 -10.71
CA GLY A 171 12.77 -15.01 -11.42
C GLY A 171 11.54 -14.13 -11.69
N VAL A 172 11.60 -12.83 -11.41
CA VAL A 172 10.52 -11.91 -11.74
C VAL A 172 10.54 -11.57 -13.22
N ASN A 173 9.42 -11.80 -13.91
CA ASN A 173 9.21 -11.36 -15.28
C ASN A 173 8.80 -9.88 -15.29
N ILE A 174 9.73 -8.99 -15.62
CA ILE A 174 9.45 -7.55 -15.73
C ILE A 174 8.90 -7.25 -17.12
N MET A 175 7.62 -6.94 -17.20
CA MET A 175 6.94 -6.54 -18.43
C MET A 175 6.88 -5.02 -18.54
N ARG A 176 7.63 -4.47 -19.50
CA ARG A 176 7.51 -3.04 -19.85
C ARG A 176 6.28 -2.82 -20.75
N ALA A 177 5.11 -2.87 -20.13
CA ALA A 177 3.82 -2.83 -20.81
C ALA A 177 2.78 -2.01 -20.05
N ASP A 178 1.78 -1.54 -20.77
CA ASP A 178 0.56 -0.97 -20.18
C ASP A 178 -0.33 -2.11 -19.71
N ALA A 179 -0.44 -2.29 -18.39
CA ALA A 179 -1.23 -3.38 -17.79
C ALA A 179 -2.72 -3.34 -18.14
N ARG A 180 -3.26 -2.21 -18.60
CA ARG A 180 -4.64 -2.09 -19.12
C ARG A 180 -4.84 -2.85 -20.44
N ARG A 181 -3.73 -3.20 -21.11
CA ARG A 181 -3.69 -3.86 -22.44
C ARG A 181 -3.09 -5.26 -22.38
N LEU A 182 -2.94 -5.84 -21.18
CA LEU A 182 -2.53 -7.24 -21.07
C LEU A 182 -3.47 -8.11 -21.88
N ASP A 183 -2.93 -9.10 -22.55
CA ASP A 183 -3.72 -10.08 -23.31
C ASP A 183 -4.66 -10.83 -22.35
N GLU A 184 -5.89 -11.10 -22.77
CA GLU A 184 -6.88 -11.81 -21.98
C GLU A 184 -6.56 -13.28 -21.73
N PHE A 185 -5.61 -13.84 -22.50
CA PHE A 185 -5.09 -15.20 -22.28
C PHE A 185 -4.13 -15.31 -21.10
N PHE A 186 -3.63 -14.19 -20.55
CA PHE A 186 -2.93 -14.23 -19.26
C PHE A 186 -3.90 -14.67 -18.15
N SER A 187 -3.36 -15.43 -17.20
CA SER A 187 -4.15 -15.98 -16.10
C SER A 187 -3.32 -16.06 -14.83
N PHE A 188 -3.77 -15.43 -13.74
CA PHE A 188 -3.03 -15.31 -12.49
C PHE A 188 -3.86 -15.80 -11.30
N ASP A 189 -3.20 -16.41 -10.30
CA ASP A 189 -3.82 -16.82 -9.04
C ASP A 189 -4.07 -15.62 -8.13
N HIS A 190 -3.07 -14.71 -8.09
CA HIS A 190 -3.13 -13.49 -7.28
C HIS A 190 -2.73 -12.27 -8.09
N ILE A 191 -3.46 -11.18 -7.90
CA ILE A 191 -3.15 -9.90 -8.54
C ILE A 191 -3.01 -8.80 -7.48
N LEU A 192 -1.91 -8.07 -7.52
CA LEU A 192 -1.75 -6.80 -6.83
C LEU A 192 -1.99 -5.65 -7.81
N LEU A 193 -2.98 -4.82 -7.52
CA LEU A 193 -3.22 -3.57 -8.22
C LEU A 193 -3.10 -2.40 -7.25
N ASP A 194 -1.86 -1.98 -6.98
CA ASP A 194 -1.59 -0.71 -6.31
C ASP A 194 -1.72 0.41 -7.34
N ALA A 195 -2.93 0.92 -7.46
CA ALA A 195 -3.33 1.72 -8.61
C ALA A 195 -2.74 3.14 -8.59
N PRO A 196 -2.36 3.69 -9.75
CA PRO A 196 -1.99 5.10 -9.82
C PRO A 196 -3.18 5.96 -9.38
N CYS A 197 -2.94 6.89 -8.46
CA CYS A 197 -3.95 7.72 -7.84
C CYS A 197 -3.47 9.17 -7.66
N THR A 198 -4.33 10.03 -7.11
CA THR A 198 -3.98 11.42 -6.80
C THR A 198 -2.95 11.56 -5.68
N GLY A 199 -2.81 10.53 -4.83
CA GLY A 199 -1.90 10.54 -3.70
C GLY A 199 -2.39 11.39 -2.52
N THR A 200 -3.68 11.71 -2.43
CA THR A 200 -4.23 12.57 -1.37
C THR A 200 -4.00 12.04 0.04
N GLY A 201 -3.88 10.72 0.21
CA GLY A 201 -3.54 10.09 1.49
C GLY A 201 -2.11 10.36 1.97
N THR A 202 -1.22 10.78 1.08
CA THR A 202 0.18 11.12 1.41
C THR A 202 0.38 12.59 1.76
N PHE A 203 -0.69 13.39 1.74
CA PHE A 203 -0.65 14.81 2.03
C PHE A 203 -0.05 15.08 3.42
N ARG A 204 0.71 16.17 3.50
CA ARG A 204 1.26 16.70 4.76
C ARG A 204 0.88 18.16 4.85
N LEU A 205 0.40 18.58 6.00
CA LEU A 205 0.05 19.97 6.21
C LEU A 205 1.31 20.85 6.02
N GLY A 206 1.20 21.91 5.20
CA GLY A 206 2.32 22.76 4.83
C GLY A 206 3.08 22.32 3.56
N ASP A 207 2.62 21.29 2.84
CA ASP A 207 3.14 20.96 1.50
C ASP A 207 2.51 21.86 0.43
N ASP A 208 3.11 23.03 0.20
CA ASP A 208 2.65 24.03 -0.80
C ASP A 208 2.62 23.48 -2.24
N ARG A 209 3.31 22.38 -2.51
CA ARG A 209 3.31 21.74 -3.84
C ARG A 209 2.12 20.79 -4.03
N ALA A 210 1.44 20.40 -2.96
CA ALA A 210 0.31 19.48 -3.02
C ALA A 210 -0.85 20.07 -3.82
N GLU A 211 -1.15 21.37 -3.68
CA GLU A 211 -2.20 22.06 -4.45
C GLU A 211 -2.00 21.92 -5.97
N ASN A 212 -0.76 22.04 -6.44
CA ASN A 212 -0.43 21.96 -7.87
C ASN A 212 -0.46 20.52 -8.39
N ARG A 213 -0.32 19.51 -7.51
CA ARG A 213 -0.32 18.09 -7.86
C ARG A 213 -1.71 17.46 -7.77
N MET A 214 -2.47 17.78 -6.71
CA MET A 214 -3.76 17.17 -6.40
C MET A 214 -4.90 17.97 -7.04
N THR A 215 -5.09 17.80 -8.35
CA THR A 215 -6.06 18.56 -9.14
C THR A 215 -7.23 17.70 -9.63
N GLY A 216 -8.40 18.28 -9.85
CA GLY A 216 -9.55 17.60 -10.44
C GLY A 216 -9.24 16.96 -11.81
N LYS A 217 -8.34 17.57 -12.59
CA LYS A 217 -7.86 16.99 -13.87
C LYS A 217 -7.07 15.69 -13.62
N LEU A 218 -6.24 15.67 -12.59
CA LEU A 218 -5.51 14.45 -12.22
C LEU A 218 -6.49 13.38 -11.73
N LEU A 219 -7.43 13.71 -10.84
CA LEU A 219 -8.48 12.80 -10.38
C LEU A 219 -9.24 12.15 -11.54
N ALA A 220 -9.73 12.97 -12.48
CA ALA A 220 -10.45 12.44 -13.64
C ALA A 220 -9.58 11.52 -14.53
N LYS A 221 -8.27 11.76 -14.60
CA LYS A 221 -7.33 10.91 -15.34
C LYS A 221 -7.06 9.59 -14.60
N THR A 222 -6.80 9.66 -13.30
CA THR A 222 -6.49 8.47 -12.47
C THR A 222 -7.71 7.56 -12.35
N ALA A 223 -8.91 8.11 -12.08
CA ALA A 223 -10.15 7.36 -11.98
C ALA A 223 -10.47 6.57 -13.27
N ARG A 224 -10.25 7.18 -14.45
CA ARG A 224 -10.38 6.46 -15.74
C ARG A 224 -9.36 5.33 -15.89
N SER A 225 -8.12 5.56 -15.45
CA SER A 225 -7.07 4.54 -15.50
C SER A 225 -7.34 3.40 -14.52
N GLN A 226 -7.78 3.71 -13.30
CA GLN A 226 -8.15 2.74 -12.27
C GLN A 226 -9.28 1.84 -12.75
N ARG A 227 -10.33 2.41 -13.36
CA ARG A 227 -11.41 1.62 -13.95
C ARG A 227 -10.88 0.61 -14.97
N ALA A 228 -10.06 1.05 -15.93
CA ALA A 228 -9.52 0.19 -16.97
C ALA A 228 -8.56 -0.88 -16.42
N LEU A 229 -7.78 -0.54 -15.39
CA LEU A 229 -6.89 -1.48 -14.69
C LEU A 229 -7.69 -2.53 -13.92
N LEU A 230 -8.74 -2.12 -13.17
CA LEU A 230 -9.61 -3.04 -12.43
C LEU A 230 -10.33 -4.01 -13.39
N ASP A 231 -10.91 -3.51 -14.48
CA ASP A 231 -11.58 -4.36 -15.46
C ASP A 231 -10.61 -5.38 -16.08
N ARG A 232 -9.38 -4.95 -16.41
CA ARG A 232 -8.36 -5.86 -16.93
C ARG A 232 -7.88 -6.86 -15.88
N ALA A 233 -7.64 -6.42 -14.64
CA ALA A 233 -7.26 -7.29 -13.54
C ALA A 233 -8.26 -8.44 -13.33
N LEU A 234 -9.56 -8.11 -13.25
CA LEU A 234 -10.61 -9.10 -13.06
C LEU A 234 -10.80 -10.02 -14.29
N THR A 235 -10.45 -9.54 -15.50
CA THR A 235 -10.44 -10.39 -16.71
C THR A 235 -9.38 -11.47 -16.63
N VAL A 236 -8.13 -11.10 -16.24
CA VAL A 236 -6.98 -12.02 -16.20
C VAL A 236 -6.81 -12.74 -14.86
N LEU A 237 -7.73 -12.53 -13.91
CA LEU A 237 -7.78 -13.27 -12.66
C LEU A 237 -8.40 -14.64 -12.89
N LYS A 238 -7.75 -15.72 -12.42
CA LYS A 238 -8.29 -17.09 -12.45
C LYS A 238 -9.57 -17.20 -11.62
N PRO A 239 -10.52 -18.07 -11.97
CA PRO A 239 -11.57 -18.50 -11.02
C PRO A 239 -10.93 -19.01 -9.72
N GLY A 240 -11.48 -18.63 -8.57
CA GLY A 240 -10.90 -18.90 -7.25
C GLY A 240 -9.74 -17.98 -6.84
N GLY A 241 -9.20 -17.19 -7.78
CA GLY A 241 -8.10 -16.25 -7.51
C GLY A 241 -8.54 -15.00 -6.76
N THR A 242 -7.54 -14.23 -6.26
CA THR A 242 -7.75 -13.00 -5.49
C THR A 242 -7.03 -11.81 -6.11
N LEU A 243 -7.70 -10.67 -6.10
CA LEU A 243 -7.16 -9.36 -6.47
C LEU A 243 -7.14 -8.46 -5.24
N LEU A 244 -5.99 -7.92 -4.87
CA LEU A 244 -5.92 -6.80 -3.96
C LEU A 244 -5.84 -5.49 -4.75
N TYR A 245 -6.87 -4.66 -4.62
CA TYR A 245 -6.88 -3.28 -5.08
C TYR A 245 -6.47 -2.35 -3.96
N SER A 246 -5.55 -1.43 -4.24
CA SER A 246 -5.11 -0.43 -3.27
C SER A 246 -4.79 0.92 -3.91
N THR A 247 -4.93 1.99 -3.12
CA THR A 247 -4.51 3.35 -3.47
C THR A 247 -3.94 4.07 -2.25
N CYS A 248 -3.04 5.02 -2.46
CA CYS A 248 -2.65 5.99 -1.44
C CYS A 248 -3.54 7.25 -1.49
N SER A 249 -4.84 7.06 -1.62
CA SER A 249 -5.85 8.13 -1.70
C SER A 249 -6.89 7.98 -0.58
N ILE A 250 -7.45 9.12 -0.16
CA ILE A 250 -8.61 9.19 0.75
C ILE A 250 -9.93 9.46 0.00
N LEU A 251 -9.87 9.61 -1.33
CA LEU A 251 -11.02 10.01 -2.14
C LEU A 251 -11.92 8.81 -2.46
N PRO A 252 -13.23 8.89 -2.22
CA PRO A 252 -14.19 7.83 -2.58
C PRO A 252 -14.15 7.46 -4.06
N GLU A 253 -13.94 8.45 -4.95
CA GLU A 253 -13.89 8.30 -6.40
C GLU A 253 -12.72 7.44 -6.89
N GLU A 254 -11.66 7.31 -6.10
CA GLU A 254 -10.50 6.46 -6.38
C GLU A 254 -10.57 5.12 -5.63
N ASN A 255 -11.45 4.99 -4.66
CA ASN A 255 -11.54 3.90 -3.70
C ASN A 255 -12.85 3.09 -3.85
N GLY A 256 -13.76 3.23 -2.90
CA GLY A 256 -15.00 2.45 -2.83
C GLY A 256 -15.88 2.58 -4.08
N GLU A 257 -15.93 3.74 -4.73
CA GLU A 257 -16.71 3.92 -5.97
C GLU A 257 -16.16 3.11 -7.13
N GLN A 258 -14.81 3.03 -7.28
CA GLN A 258 -14.18 2.19 -8.29
C GLN A 258 -14.49 0.72 -8.07
N VAL A 259 -14.34 0.26 -6.83
CA VAL A 259 -14.60 -1.13 -6.44
C VAL A 259 -16.07 -1.48 -6.63
N ALA A 260 -17.00 -0.69 -6.12
CA ALA A 260 -18.43 -0.91 -6.29
C ALA A 260 -18.85 -0.92 -7.78
N ALA A 261 -18.27 -0.04 -8.59
CA ALA A 261 -18.53 -0.01 -10.02
C ALA A 261 -17.95 -1.24 -10.75
N ALA A 262 -16.77 -1.73 -10.36
CA ALA A 262 -16.17 -2.94 -10.91
C ALA A 262 -17.01 -4.18 -10.58
N LEU A 263 -17.44 -4.35 -9.33
CA LEU A 263 -18.29 -5.49 -8.90
C LEU A 263 -19.66 -5.52 -9.60
N ARG A 264 -20.21 -4.36 -9.99
CA ARG A 264 -21.43 -4.32 -10.81
C ARG A 264 -21.22 -4.86 -12.23
N ARG A 265 -20.01 -4.74 -12.78
CA ARG A 265 -19.66 -5.24 -14.12
C ARG A 265 -19.20 -6.71 -14.11
N HIS A 266 -18.51 -7.11 -13.04
CA HIS A 266 -17.96 -8.46 -12.84
C HIS A 266 -18.72 -9.15 -11.70
N ARG A 267 -19.89 -9.74 -12.06
CA ARG A 267 -20.82 -10.32 -11.07
C ARG A 267 -20.36 -11.65 -10.50
N ASP A 268 -19.32 -12.22 -11.08
CA ASP A 268 -18.60 -13.40 -10.61
C ASP A 268 -17.53 -13.05 -9.53
N CYS A 269 -17.48 -11.79 -9.11
CA CYS A 269 -16.52 -11.31 -8.14
C CYS A 269 -17.21 -10.77 -6.89
N SER A 270 -16.59 -10.97 -5.71
CA SER A 270 -17.09 -10.51 -4.41
C SER A 270 -15.96 -10.02 -3.52
N ILE A 271 -16.29 -9.17 -2.52
CA ILE A 271 -15.34 -8.74 -1.49
C ILE A 271 -15.05 -9.88 -0.52
N VAL A 272 -13.77 -10.07 -0.20
CA VAL A 272 -13.32 -10.84 0.95
C VAL A 272 -13.02 -9.86 2.08
N PRO A 273 -13.76 -9.90 3.20
CA PRO A 273 -13.55 -8.97 4.30
C PRO A 273 -12.13 -9.09 4.89
N LEU A 274 -11.41 -7.97 4.95
CA LEU A 274 -10.02 -7.97 5.44
C LEU A 274 -9.91 -8.20 6.96
N ALA A 275 -10.90 -7.78 7.74
CA ALA A 275 -10.93 -8.00 9.18
C ALA A 275 -11.30 -9.45 9.55
N VAL A 276 -12.09 -10.15 8.73
CA VAL A 276 -12.54 -11.54 9.00
C VAL A 276 -11.51 -12.59 8.59
N GLN A 277 -10.41 -12.21 7.94
CA GLN A 277 -9.33 -13.15 7.58
C GLN A 277 -8.68 -13.84 8.80
N GLN A 278 -8.94 -13.35 10.03
CA GLN A 278 -8.53 -14.04 11.27
C GLN A 278 -9.16 -15.44 11.42
N ALA A 279 -10.42 -15.60 11.01
CA ALA A 279 -11.23 -16.77 11.35
C ALA A 279 -11.03 -17.96 10.40
N GLY A 280 -10.04 -17.90 9.49
CA GLY A 280 -9.85 -18.97 8.52
C GLY A 280 -11.19 -19.33 7.89
N VAL A 281 -11.59 -18.65 6.81
CA VAL A 281 -12.59 -19.25 5.93
C VAL A 281 -11.90 -20.49 5.35
N ALA A 282 -12.09 -21.58 6.03
CA ALA A 282 -11.71 -22.89 5.55
C ALA A 282 -12.57 -23.18 4.31
N ASP A 283 -12.05 -22.95 3.13
CA ASP A 283 -12.22 -23.97 2.08
C ASP A 283 -11.58 -25.21 2.69
N ASP A 284 -12.27 -26.32 2.78
CA ASP A 284 -11.81 -27.56 3.44
C ASP A 284 -10.45 -28.09 2.94
N ASP A 285 -9.88 -27.51 1.88
CA ASP A 285 -8.56 -27.79 1.30
C ASP A 285 -7.54 -26.62 1.42
N ALA A 286 -7.87 -25.49 2.03
CA ALA A 286 -7.01 -24.31 2.04
C ALA A 286 -5.98 -24.38 3.17
N LYS A 287 -4.69 -24.22 2.83
CA LYS A 287 -3.63 -23.98 3.82
C LYS A 287 -3.99 -22.75 4.68
N PRO A 288 -3.69 -22.78 5.98
CA PRO A 288 -3.95 -21.65 6.86
C PRO A 288 -3.25 -20.39 6.34
N LEU A 289 -3.92 -19.24 6.47
CA LEU A 289 -3.34 -17.93 6.11
C LEU A 289 -2.01 -17.70 6.85
N PRO A 290 -1.04 -17.01 6.22
CA PRO A 290 0.20 -16.62 6.88
C PRO A 290 -0.04 -15.92 8.21
N ALA A 291 0.84 -16.10 9.17
CA ALA A 291 0.73 -15.48 10.50
C ALA A 291 0.66 -13.94 10.41
N SER A 292 1.45 -13.33 9.51
CA SER A 292 1.44 -11.90 9.24
C SER A 292 0.09 -11.38 8.71
N THR A 293 -0.59 -12.16 7.86
CA THR A 293 -1.93 -11.80 7.36
C THR A 293 -2.97 -11.84 8.47
N ARG A 294 -2.92 -12.85 9.36
CA ARG A 294 -3.81 -12.92 10.53
C ARG A 294 -3.55 -11.78 11.51
N ALA A 295 -2.27 -11.46 11.78
CA ALA A 295 -1.89 -10.36 12.64
C ALA A 295 -2.34 -9.01 12.08
N LEU A 296 -2.28 -8.83 10.76
CA LEU A 296 -2.78 -7.64 10.08
C LEU A 296 -4.30 -7.47 10.29
N ALA A 297 -5.08 -8.52 10.15
CA ALA A 297 -6.52 -8.47 10.39
C ALA A 297 -6.83 -8.03 11.83
N GLY A 298 -6.10 -8.58 12.83
CA GLY A 298 -6.19 -8.16 14.22
C GLY A 298 -5.88 -6.69 14.45
N ALA A 299 -4.87 -6.17 13.75
CA ALA A 299 -4.47 -4.77 13.88
C ALA A 299 -5.50 -3.77 13.32
N PHE A 300 -6.37 -4.19 12.39
CA PHE A 300 -7.53 -3.39 11.99
C PHE A 300 -8.63 -3.40 13.04
N GLU A 301 -8.85 -4.54 13.71
CA GLU A 301 -9.90 -4.70 14.73
C GLU A 301 -9.56 -4.02 16.05
N ASP A 302 -8.31 -4.12 16.52
CA ASP A 302 -7.86 -3.55 17.79
C ASP A 302 -7.49 -2.06 17.69
N GLY A 303 -7.50 -1.49 16.47
CA GLY A 303 -7.18 -0.09 16.20
C GLY A 303 -5.68 0.25 16.18
N SER A 304 -4.78 -0.74 16.25
CA SER A 304 -3.32 -0.54 16.05
C SER A 304 -3.02 0.08 14.68
N ILE A 305 -3.86 -0.22 13.69
CA ILE A 305 -3.92 0.49 12.42
C ILE A 305 -5.21 1.33 12.42
N PRO A 306 -5.11 2.67 12.47
CA PRO A 306 -6.29 3.52 12.53
C PRO A 306 -7.07 3.45 11.22
N THR A 307 -8.39 3.23 11.31
CA THR A 307 -9.27 3.12 10.15
C THR A 307 -10.38 4.18 10.16
N LEU A 308 -10.90 4.48 8.98
CA LEU A 308 -12.12 5.24 8.71
C LEU A 308 -13.21 4.28 8.24
N LYS A 309 -14.47 4.74 8.29
CA LYS A 309 -15.56 3.97 7.72
C LYS A 309 -15.39 3.85 6.21
N SER A 310 -15.43 2.63 5.69
CA SER A 310 -15.39 2.38 4.25
C SER A 310 -16.81 2.33 3.67
N ALA A 311 -16.97 2.89 2.46
CA ALA A 311 -18.26 2.89 1.75
C ALA A 311 -18.68 1.49 1.25
N VAL A 312 -17.71 0.61 1.03
CA VAL A 312 -17.93 -0.78 0.64
C VAL A 312 -17.59 -1.67 1.82
N GLU A 313 -18.55 -2.47 2.27
CA GLU A 313 -18.37 -3.38 3.40
C GLU A 313 -17.25 -4.39 3.12
N GLY A 314 -16.46 -4.69 4.15
CA GLY A 314 -15.32 -5.61 4.06
C GLY A 314 -14.03 -5.00 3.52
N THR A 315 -14.05 -3.75 3.01
CA THR A 315 -12.86 -3.02 2.60
C THR A 315 -12.32 -2.17 3.77
N VAL A 316 -11.06 -1.74 3.66
CA VAL A 316 -10.40 -0.93 4.71
C VAL A 316 -9.94 0.40 4.14
N THR A 317 -10.25 1.48 4.84
CA THR A 317 -9.68 2.82 4.64
C THR A 317 -8.83 3.17 5.84
N VAL A 318 -7.51 3.23 5.66
CA VAL A 318 -6.55 3.62 6.70
C VAL A 318 -6.63 5.13 6.89
N CYS A 319 -6.83 5.56 8.14
CA CYS A 319 -6.83 6.97 8.51
C CYS A 319 -5.39 7.50 8.51
N PRO A 320 -5.10 8.65 7.86
CA PRO A 320 -3.82 9.31 8.01
C PRO A 320 -3.48 9.53 9.49
N SER A 321 -2.21 9.37 9.85
CA SER A 321 -1.72 9.58 11.21
C SER A 321 -0.22 9.92 11.19
N GLN A 322 0.39 10.07 12.35
CA GLN A 322 1.83 10.21 12.44
C GLN A 322 2.57 9.02 11.81
N ARG A 323 2.03 7.79 11.94
CA ARG A 323 2.69 6.55 11.45
C ARG A 323 2.19 6.09 10.08
N PHE A 324 0.94 6.39 9.74
CA PHE A 324 0.30 5.88 8.53
C PHE A 324 -0.06 7.00 7.54
N GLU A 325 0.12 6.71 6.28
CA GLU A 325 -0.51 7.46 5.19
C GLU A 325 -1.97 7.04 5.06
N GLY A 326 -2.83 7.93 4.56
CA GLY A 326 -4.16 7.54 4.15
C GLY A 326 -4.06 6.51 3.01
N PHE A 327 -4.75 5.38 3.16
CA PHE A 327 -4.61 4.26 2.24
C PHE A 327 -5.91 3.47 2.13
N TYR A 328 -6.19 2.92 0.97
CA TYR A 328 -7.36 2.09 0.74
C TYR A 328 -6.98 0.69 0.29
N LEU A 329 -7.73 -0.31 0.78
CA LEU A 329 -7.52 -1.72 0.52
C LEU A 329 -8.86 -2.42 0.27
N ALA A 330 -8.96 -3.16 -0.82
CA ALA A 330 -10.09 -4.03 -1.13
C ALA A 330 -9.57 -5.37 -1.67
N LEU A 331 -9.86 -6.45 -0.98
CA LEU A 331 -9.58 -7.81 -1.45
C LEU A 331 -10.81 -8.36 -2.16
N ILE A 332 -10.65 -8.72 -3.43
CA ILE A 332 -11.71 -9.21 -4.30
C ILE A 332 -11.37 -10.65 -4.70
N LYS A 333 -12.33 -11.57 -4.55
CA LYS A 333 -12.23 -12.97 -5.02
C LYS A 333 -13.12 -13.15 -6.24
N LYS A 334 -12.61 -13.83 -7.27
CA LYS A 334 -13.37 -14.32 -8.41
C LYS A 334 -13.90 -15.72 -8.11
N GLN A 335 -15.15 -15.96 -8.38
CA GLN A 335 -15.81 -17.27 -8.19
C GLN A 335 -15.52 -18.23 -9.33
#